data_f6937d80082509f84b54fab57a10e3d2
#
_entry.id   f6937d80082509f84b54fab57a10e3d2
#
_cell.length_a   1.000
_cell.length_b   1.000
_cell.length_c   1.000
_cell.angle_alpha   90.00
_cell.angle_beta   90.00
_cell.angle_gamma   90.00
#
_symmetry.space_group_name_H-M   'P 1'
#
loop_
_entity.id
_entity.type
_entity.pdbx_description
1 polymer ?
#
loop_
_entity_poly.entity_id
_entity_poly.type
_entity_poly.pdbx_seq_one_letter_code
_entity_poly.pdbx_strand_id
1 'polypeptide(L)'
;MRQHCPYLDVPGPLAFAHRGGAAAGDENTTAAFARAVELGYRYIETDTHATADGVAVVFHDDTLRRLLGHPGRMIDLRWPDLRTLRVGGAVVVPRLEEVLEEYPGTRFNIDTKTDPAVGPTLDVVRRAGAHDRVLLASFSSARLARMRRAAGPRVATSLGMTEVARLWAASVTGRRAWLPQSVVAVQVPPRFGSISLASPRFVRYAHRLGLQVHLWTIDDATRIEHFLDLGVDGIMTDHIEVLRDVYLRRGIWH
;
A
#
# COMPACT_ATOMS: atom_id res chain seq x y z
N MET A 1 -16.99 8.28 -17.24
CA MET A 1 -16.70 7.00 -16.59
C MET A 1 -15.19 6.86 -16.52
N ARG A 2 -14.62 6.46 -15.37
CA ARG A 2 -13.19 6.09 -15.30
C ARG A 2 -13.00 4.78 -16.03
N GLN A 3 -11.82 4.60 -16.63
CA GLN A 3 -11.44 3.38 -17.32
C GLN A 3 -11.40 2.20 -16.31
N HIS A 4 -11.80 1.01 -16.75
CA HIS A 4 -11.66 -0.23 -15.99
C HIS A 4 -10.23 -0.36 -15.46
N CYS A 5 -10.08 -0.65 -14.16
CA CYS A 5 -8.80 -0.77 -13.50
C CYS A 5 -8.60 -2.23 -13.04
N PRO A 6 -7.75 -3.02 -13.70
CA PRO A 6 -7.54 -4.44 -13.34
C PRO A 6 -7.09 -4.64 -11.89
N TYR A 7 -6.36 -3.67 -11.33
CA TYR A 7 -5.95 -3.72 -9.92
C TYR A 7 -7.15 -3.78 -8.96
N LEU A 8 -8.26 -3.10 -9.28
CA LEU A 8 -9.48 -3.04 -8.45
C LEU A 8 -10.56 -4.06 -8.86
N ASP A 9 -10.24 -5.01 -9.74
CA ASP A 9 -11.18 -5.98 -10.29
C ASP A 9 -11.44 -7.16 -9.31
N VAL A 10 -11.86 -6.81 -8.11
CA VAL A 10 -12.30 -7.74 -7.06
C VAL A 10 -13.57 -7.16 -6.45
N PRO A 11 -14.65 -7.95 -6.30
CA PRO A 11 -15.90 -7.43 -5.73
C PRO A 11 -15.78 -7.08 -4.25
N GLY A 12 -16.57 -6.12 -3.80
CA GLY A 12 -16.69 -5.71 -2.40
C GLY A 12 -15.54 -4.84 -1.89
N PRO A 13 -15.56 -4.53 -0.59
CA PRO A 13 -14.46 -3.84 0.08
C PRO A 13 -13.20 -4.70 0.10
N LEU A 14 -12.05 -4.08 -0.19
CA LEU A 14 -10.77 -4.76 -0.28
C LEU A 14 -10.15 -4.98 1.11
N ALA A 15 -9.67 -6.18 1.38
CA ALA A 15 -8.89 -6.51 2.58
C ALA A 15 -7.41 -6.49 2.23
N PHE A 16 -6.64 -5.61 2.88
CA PHE A 16 -5.19 -5.50 2.69
C PHE A 16 -4.45 -6.01 3.92
N ALA A 17 -3.53 -6.96 3.72
CA ALA A 17 -2.53 -7.31 4.72
C ALA A 17 -1.44 -6.22 4.71
N HIS A 18 -1.45 -5.31 5.70
CA HIS A 18 -0.48 -4.23 5.83
C HIS A 18 0.89 -4.83 6.15
N ARG A 19 1.87 -4.63 5.28
CA ARG A 19 3.20 -5.26 5.33
C ARG A 19 3.16 -6.79 5.47
N GLY A 20 2.09 -7.44 4.95
CA GLY A 20 1.87 -8.87 5.10
C GLY A 20 1.20 -9.30 6.41
N GLY A 21 0.78 -8.37 7.27
CA GLY A 21 0.24 -8.65 8.61
C GLY A 21 1.31 -8.49 9.69
N ALA A 22 1.61 -7.24 10.05
CA ALA A 22 2.74 -6.87 10.90
C ALA A 22 2.60 -7.23 12.39
N ALA A 23 1.41 -7.69 12.84
CA ALA A 23 1.17 -8.01 14.26
C ALA A 23 2.09 -9.10 14.82
N ALA A 24 2.61 -9.99 13.97
CA ALA A 24 3.57 -11.02 14.38
C ALA A 24 5.02 -10.50 14.53
N GLY A 25 5.28 -9.23 14.20
CA GLY A 25 6.60 -8.62 14.30
C GLY A 25 7.56 -8.95 13.15
N ASP A 26 7.07 -9.58 12.11
CA ASP A 26 7.82 -9.99 10.91
C ASP A 26 7.40 -9.21 9.64
N GLU A 27 7.03 -7.95 9.82
CA GLU A 27 6.58 -7.07 8.74
C GLU A 27 7.50 -7.09 7.51
N ASN A 28 6.90 -7.02 6.31
CA ASN A 28 7.63 -6.92 5.04
C ASN A 28 8.58 -8.11 4.76
N THR A 29 8.23 -9.30 5.22
CA THR A 29 9.00 -10.53 4.96
C THR A 29 8.21 -11.51 4.10
N THR A 30 8.92 -12.43 3.42
CA THR A 30 8.28 -13.51 2.65
C THR A 30 7.40 -14.39 3.54
N ALA A 31 7.77 -14.61 4.82
CA ALA A 31 6.96 -15.37 5.77
C ALA A 31 5.63 -14.65 6.09
N ALA A 32 5.65 -13.34 6.28
CA ALA A 32 4.42 -12.56 6.48
C ALA A 32 3.52 -12.60 5.24
N PHE A 33 4.10 -12.49 4.05
CA PHE A 33 3.34 -12.56 2.79
C PHE A 33 2.75 -13.96 2.56
N ALA A 34 3.52 -15.03 2.82
CA ALA A 34 3.03 -16.40 2.72
C ALA A 34 1.82 -16.61 3.63
N ARG A 35 1.91 -16.21 4.91
CA ARG A 35 0.81 -16.30 5.87
C ARG A 35 -0.44 -15.53 5.41
N ALA A 36 -0.28 -14.33 4.86
CA ALA A 36 -1.40 -13.56 4.31
C ALA A 36 -2.06 -14.28 3.13
N VAL A 37 -1.26 -14.82 2.21
CA VAL A 37 -1.77 -15.57 1.04
C VAL A 37 -2.44 -16.87 1.46
N GLU A 38 -1.90 -17.62 2.42
CA GLU A 38 -2.49 -18.83 2.98
C GLU A 38 -3.86 -18.56 3.64
N LEU A 39 -4.02 -17.40 4.27
CA LEU A 39 -5.30 -16.94 4.81
C LEU A 39 -6.31 -16.50 3.74
N GLY A 40 -5.89 -16.42 2.47
CA GLY A 40 -6.73 -16.05 1.34
C GLY A 40 -6.71 -14.57 0.98
N TYR A 41 -5.77 -13.78 1.51
CA TYR A 41 -5.62 -12.38 1.10
C TYR A 41 -5.22 -12.25 -0.36
N ARG A 42 -5.93 -11.41 -1.10
CA ARG A 42 -5.62 -11.07 -2.49
C ARG A 42 -4.84 -9.78 -2.63
N TYR A 43 -4.81 -8.96 -1.58
CA TYR A 43 -4.11 -7.67 -1.54
C TYR A 43 -3.13 -7.65 -0.38
N ILE A 44 -1.88 -7.34 -0.70
CA ILE A 44 -0.81 -7.07 0.27
C ILE A 44 -0.35 -5.64 0.07
N GLU A 45 -0.26 -4.90 1.18
CA GLU A 45 0.45 -3.63 1.19
C GLU A 45 1.89 -3.87 1.60
N THR A 46 2.82 -3.14 1.00
CA THR A 46 4.26 -3.26 1.25
C THR A 46 4.99 -1.96 0.93
N ASP A 47 6.21 -1.85 1.47
CA ASP A 47 7.04 -0.66 1.37
C ASP A 47 8.30 -0.93 0.55
N THR A 48 8.77 0.05 -0.23
CA THR A 48 10.02 -0.12 -0.98
C THR A 48 11.05 0.97 -0.71
N HIS A 49 12.29 0.52 -0.58
CA HIS A 49 13.51 1.31 -0.60
C HIS A 49 14.44 0.86 -1.73
N ALA A 50 15.52 1.60 -1.94
CA ALA A 50 16.63 1.18 -2.79
C ALA A 50 17.90 1.03 -1.96
N THR A 51 18.71 0.02 -2.30
CA THR A 51 20.08 -0.13 -1.81
C THR A 51 21.03 0.85 -2.52
N ALA A 52 22.27 0.96 -2.04
CA ALA A 52 23.31 1.80 -2.66
C ALA A 52 23.63 1.41 -4.11
N ASP A 53 23.47 0.15 -4.46
CA ASP A 53 23.65 -0.38 -5.82
C ASP A 53 22.34 -0.49 -6.64
N GLY A 54 21.26 0.18 -6.17
CA GLY A 54 20.03 0.36 -6.95
C GLY A 54 19.11 -0.86 -6.98
N VAL A 55 19.19 -1.77 -6.01
CA VAL A 55 18.24 -2.89 -5.89
C VAL A 55 17.01 -2.44 -5.11
N ALA A 56 15.81 -2.65 -5.66
CA ALA A 56 14.56 -2.42 -4.96
C ALA A 56 14.35 -3.53 -3.90
N VAL A 57 14.25 -3.13 -2.64
CA VAL A 57 14.06 -4.03 -1.50
C VAL A 57 12.78 -3.67 -0.74
N VAL A 58 12.19 -4.68 -0.11
CA VAL A 58 10.97 -4.53 0.66
C VAL A 58 11.32 -4.25 2.12
N PHE A 59 11.06 -3.02 2.57
CA PHE A 59 11.38 -2.56 3.92
C PHE A 59 10.66 -1.23 4.20
N HIS A 60 10.26 -1.00 5.47
CA HIS A 60 9.52 0.21 5.83
C HIS A 60 10.41 1.40 6.20
N ASP A 61 11.36 1.19 7.10
CA ASP A 61 12.14 2.26 7.71
C ASP A 61 13.31 2.73 6.81
N ASP A 62 13.68 3.99 6.90
CA ASP A 62 14.89 4.52 6.26
C ASP A 62 16.18 3.95 6.93
N THR A 63 16.07 3.60 8.22
CA THR A 63 17.17 3.04 9.03
C THR A 63 16.92 1.57 9.36
N LEU A 64 17.99 0.81 9.51
CA LEU A 64 17.92 -0.63 9.76
C LEU A 64 17.83 -0.99 11.26
N ARG A 65 17.81 0.04 12.13
CA ARG A 65 17.98 -0.13 13.58
C ARG A 65 16.84 -0.93 14.22
N ARG A 66 15.58 -0.57 13.91
CA ARG A 66 14.41 -1.14 14.59
C ARG A 66 14.27 -2.64 14.36
N LEU A 67 14.39 -3.09 13.11
CA LEU A 67 14.17 -4.49 12.76
C LEU A 67 15.45 -5.31 12.72
N LEU A 68 16.57 -4.72 12.31
CA LEU A 68 17.82 -5.45 12.07
C LEU A 68 18.90 -5.17 13.13
N GLY A 69 18.68 -4.22 14.06
CA GLY A 69 19.69 -3.80 15.04
C GLY A 69 20.93 -3.14 14.44
N HIS A 70 20.96 -2.91 13.12
CA HIS A 70 22.09 -2.34 12.39
C HIS A 70 22.02 -0.81 12.38
N PRO A 71 23.12 -0.06 12.64
CA PRO A 71 23.10 1.39 12.76
C PRO A 71 22.97 2.15 11.43
N GLY A 72 23.15 1.46 10.29
CA GLY A 72 23.15 2.06 8.96
C GLY A 72 21.75 2.39 8.42
N ARG A 73 21.73 3.06 7.26
CA ARG A 73 20.53 3.33 6.49
C ARG A 73 20.45 2.38 5.31
N MET A 74 19.25 2.13 4.80
CA MET A 74 19.01 1.27 3.65
C MET A 74 19.84 1.68 2.41
N ILE A 75 19.89 2.98 2.13
CA ILE A 75 20.57 3.53 0.95
C ILE A 75 22.10 3.45 1.03
N ASP A 76 22.66 3.23 2.21
CA ASP A 76 24.10 3.19 2.41
C ASP A 76 24.70 1.77 2.22
N LEU A 77 23.83 0.73 2.19
CA LEU A 77 24.26 -0.66 2.01
C LEU A 77 24.02 -1.15 0.59
N ARG A 78 24.95 -1.93 0.07
CA ARG A 78 24.77 -2.68 -1.17
C ARG A 78 23.99 -3.96 -0.90
N TRP A 79 23.29 -4.46 -1.92
CA TRP A 79 22.51 -5.68 -1.78
C TRP A 79 23.29 -6.89 -1.25
N PRO A 80 24.54 -7.19 -1.70
CA PRO A 80 25.32 -8.31 -1.13
C PRO A 80 25.54 -8.23 0.38
N ASP A 81 25.62 -7.02 0.94
CA ASP A 81 25.81 -6.81 2.38
C ASP A 81 24.47 -6.91 3.10
N LEU A 82 23.43 -6.24 2.58
CA LEU A 82 22.09 -6.24 3.15
C LEU A 82 21.50 -7.65 3.26
N ARG A 83 21.66 -8.49 2.23
CA ARG A 83 21.16 -9.87 2.20
C ARG A 83 21.69 -10.77 3.31
N THR A 84 22.76 -10.39 4.01
CA THR A 84 23.31 -11.13 5.14
C THR A 84 22.60 -10.81 6.46
N LEU A 85 21.92 -9.67 6.54
CA LEU A 85 21.17 -9.25 7.72
C LEU A 85 19.86 -10.04 7.85
N ARG A 86 19.32 -10.14 9.06
CA ARG A 86 18.10 -10.90 9.37
C ARG A 86 17.09 -10.01 10.10
N VAL A 87 15.82 -10.16 9.79
CA VAL A 87 14.71 -9.63 10.56
C VAL A 87 14.36 -10.65 11.66
N GLY A 88 14.37 -10.22 12.91
CA GLY A 88 14.12 -11.14 14.03
C GLY A 88 15.06 -12.34 14.12
N GLY A 89 16.25 -12.22 13.52
CA GLY A 89 17.29 -13.26 13.52
C GLY A 89 17.13 -14.37 12.47
N ALA A 90 15.96 -14.50 11.85
CA ALA A 90 15.65 -15.63 10.96
C ALA A 90 15.46 -15.26 9.48
N VAL A 91 14.82 -14.12 9.17
CA VAL A 91 14.32 -13.79 7.84
C VAL A 91 15.18 -12.75 7.15
N VAL A 92 15.43 -12.93 5.86
CA VAL A 92 16.15 -11.98 5.00
C VAL A 92 15.21 -10.89 4.52
N VAL A 93 15.68 -9.64 4.41
CA VAL A 93 14.99 -8.56 3.70
C VAL A 93 14.80 -8.98 2.24
N PRO A 94 13.57 -9.10 1.71
CA PRO A 94 13.37 -9.59 0.36
C PRO A 94 13.60 -8.50 -0.68
N ARG A 95 14.00 -8.90 -1.90
CA ARG A 95 13.94 -8.03 -3.07
C ARG A 95 12.48 -7.94 -3.56
N LEU A 96 12.08 -6.75 -4.02
CA LEU A 96 10.75 -6.59 -4.61
C LEU A 96 10.53 -7.53 -5.79
N GLU A 97 11.57 -7.81 -6.57
CA GLU A 97 11.52 -8.74 -7.72
C GLU A 97 11.13 -10.14 -7.28
N GLU A 98 11.80 -10.68 -6.25
CA GLU A 98 11.48 -12.00 -5.67
C GLU A 98 10.03 -12.07 -5.17
N VAL A 99 9.56 -11.03 -4.50
CA VAL A 99 8.19 -10.96 -3.99
C VAL A 99 7.17 -10.97 -5.13
N LEU A 100 7.38 -10.18 -6.18
CA LEU A 100 6.44 -10.15 -7.30
C LEU A 100 6.45 -11.44 -8.14
N GLU A 101 7.58 -12.15 -8.20
CA GLU A 101 7.70 -13.43 -8.88
C GLU A 101 7.07 -14.58 -8.08
N GLU A 102 7.25 -14.59 -6.76
CA GLU A 102 6.73 -15.63 -5.85
C GLU A 102 5.19 -15.58 -5.74
N TYR A 103 4.61 -14.38 -5.82
CA TYR A 103 3.16 -14.19 -5.66
C TYR A 103 2.49 -13.61 -6.91
N PRO A 104 2.46 -14.31 -8.04
CA PRO A 104 1.95 -13.80 -9.34
C PRO A 104 0.43 -13.52 -9.31
N GLY A 105 -0.32 -14.19 -8.44
CA GLY A 105 -1.78 -14.01 -8.26
C GLY A 105 -2.15 -12.90 -7.27
N THR A 106 -1.19 -12.35 -6.53
CA THR A 106 -1.42 -11.34 -5.50
C THR A 106 -1.32 -9.92 -6.09
N ARG A 107 -2.18 -9.03 -5.62
CA ARG A 107 -2.13 -7.60 -5.91
C ARG A 107 -1.36 -6.87 -4.82
N PHE A 108 -0.39 -6.06 -5.22
CA PHE A 108 0.46 -5.33 -4.29
C PHE A 108 0.16 -3.83 -4.31
N ASN A 109 -0.06 -3.26 -3.12
CA ASN A 109 -0.01 -1.82 -2.87
C ASN A 109 1.41 -1.47 -2.43
N ILE A 110 2.18 -0.77 -3.26
CA ILE A 110 3.61 -0.52 -3.03
C ILE A 110 3.81 0.95 -2.65
N ASP A 111 4.10 1.22 -1.36
CA ASP A 111 4.51 2.55 -0.89
C ASP A 111 6.01 2.75 -1.13
N THR A 112 6.34 3.59 -2.10
CA THR A 112 7.74 3.96 -2.39
C THR A 112 8.19 5.04 -1.43
N LYS A 113 9.10 4.68 -0.49
CA LYS A 113 9.51 5.52 0.65
C LYS A 113 10.45 6.65 0.29
N THR A 114 11.36 6.43 -0.64
CA THR A 114 12.44 7.36 -0.98
C THR A 114 12.52 7.66 -2.47
N ASP A 115 13.13 8.78 -2.82
CA ASP A 115 13.30 9.16 -4.23
C ASP A 115 14.24 8.23 -4.99
N PRO A 116 15.35 7.74 -4.41
CA PRO A 116 16.19 6.72 -5.06
C PRO A 116 15.46 5.41 -5.37
N ALA A 117 14.41 5.05 -4.62
CA ALA A 117 13.66 3.82 -4.86
C ALA A 117 12.71 3.89 -6.08
N VAL A 118 12.44 5.08 -6.62
CA VAL A 118 11.48 5.26 -7.73
C VAL A 118 11.88 4.46 -8.97
N GLY A 119 13.09 4.64 -9.47
CA GLY A 119 13.58 3.95 -10.66
C GLY A 119 13.58 2.41 -10.48
N PRO A 120 14.30 1.91 -9.44
CA PRO A 120 14.34 0.47 -9.17
C PRO A 120 12.96 -0.18 -9.00
N THR A 121 12.03 0.46 -8.28
CA THR A 121 10.66 -0.07 -8.11
C THR A 121 9.93 -0.18 -9.46
N LEU A 122 9.96 0.88 -10.28
CA LEU A 122 9.31 0.88 -11.59
C LEU A 122 9.93 -0.12 -12.56
N ASP A 123 11.24 -0.30 -12.52
CA ASP A 123 11.96 -1.28 -13.33
C ASP A 123 11.55 -2.72 -12.97
N VAL A 124 11.41 -3.02 -11.69
CA VAL A 124 10.91 -4.33 -11.23
C VAL A 124 9.46 -4.54 -11.68
N VAL A 125 8.56 -3.57 -11.47
CA VAL A 125 7.15 -3.69 -11.90
C VAL A 125 7.06 -3.94 -13.41
N ARG A 126 7.90 -3.28 -14.20
CA ARG A 126 7.95 -3.48 -15.66
C ARG A 126 8.47 -4.87 -16.04
N ARG A 127 9.60 -5.32 -15.47
CA ARG A 127 10.18 -6.64 -15.76
C ARG A 127 9.27 -7.78 -15.36
N ALA A 128 8.62 -7.69 -14.20
CA ALA A 128 7.65 -8.66 -13.71
C ALA A 128 6.31 -8.63 -14.44
N GLY A 129 6.10 -7.71 -15.41
CA GLY A 129 4.81 -7.55 -16.08
C GLY A 129 3.66 -7.20 -15.14
N ALA A 130 3.94 -6.62 -13.96
CA ALA A 130 3.01 -6.49 -12.85
C ALA A 130 2.09 -5.26 -12.92
N HIS A 131 1.99 -4.58 -14.08
CA HIS A 131 1.26 -3.32 -14.26
C HIS A 131 -0.20 -3.38 -13.82
N ASP A 132 -0.87 -4.52 -14.02
CA ASP A 132 -2.31 -4.69 -13.76
C ASP A 132 -2.60 -5.16 -12.32
N ARG A 133 -1.58 -5.53 -11.56
CA ARG A 133 -1.70 -6.02 -10.19
C ARG A 133 -0.91 -5.22 -9.16
N VAL A 134 -0.43 -4.04 -9.54
CA VAL A 134 0.29 -3.12 -8.65
C VAL A 134 -0.42 -1.78 -8.60
N LEU A 135 -0.59 -1.25 -7.38
CA LEU A 135 -0.91 0.15 -7.12
C LEU A 135 0.31 0.81 -6.50
N LEU A 136 0.75 1.92 -7.10
CA LEU A 136 1.86 2.69 -6.58
C LEU A 136 1.37 3.77 -5.62
N ALA A 137 1.92 3.76 -4.42
CA ALA A 137 1.66 4.72 -3.36
C ALA A 137 2.92 5.49 -2.98
N SER A 138 2.75 6.64 -2.42
CA SER A 138 3.78 7.39 -1.69
C SER A 138 3.16 8.56 -0.93
N PHE A 139 3.68 8.86 0.25
CA PHE A 139 3.31 10.08 0.99
C PHE A 139 3.69 11.35 0.22
N SER A 140 4.78 11.32 -0.57
CA SER A 140 5.23 12.46 -1.37
C SER A 140 4.44 12.57 -2.68
N SER A 141 3.60 13.59 -2.79
CA SER A 141 2.88 13.89 -4.05
C SER A 141 3.83 14.18 -5.22
N ALA A 142 5.00 14.78 -4.95
CA ALA A 142 6.02 15.02 -5.98
C ALA A 142 6.62 13.70 -6.50
N ARG A 143 6.89 12.74 -5.59
CA ARG A 143 7.36 11.40 -5.93
C ARG A 143 6.31 10.66 -6.77
N LEU A 144 5.06 10.64 -6.32
CA LEU A 144 3.96 10.03 -7.07
C LEU A 144 3.78 10.64 -8.46
N ALA A 145 3.92 11.95 -8.59
CA ALA A 145 3.84 12.60 -9.91
C ALA A 145 4.95 12.13 -10.86
N ARG A 146 6.18 11.89 -10.36
CA ARG A 146 7.27 11.30 -11.15
C ARG A 146 6.97 9.86 -11.52
N MET A 147 6.51 9.05 -10.55
CA MET A 147 6.15 7.65 -10.77
C MET A 147 5.05 7.51 -11.82
N ARG A 148 3.98 8.30 -11.75
CA ARG A 148 2.88 8.31 -12.73
C ARG A 148 3.37 8.61 -14.15
N ARG A 149 4.26 9.61 -14.29
CA ARG A 149 4.83 9.95 -15.60
C ARG A 149 5.66 8.81 -16.20
N ALA A 150 6.44 8.13 -15.35
CA ALA A 150 7.34 7.05 -15.80
C ALA A 150 6.60 5.72 -16.01
N ALA A 151 5.61 5.40 -15.18
CA ALA A 151 4.83 4.16 -15.27
C ALA A 151 3.75 4.21 -16.36
N GLY A 152 3.32 5.42 -16.75
CA GLY A 152 2.21 5.60 -17.68
C GLY A 152 0.82 5.36 -17.04
N PRO A 153 -0.25 5.52 -17.82
CA PRO A 153 -1.62 5.52 -17.29
C PRO A 153 -2.15 4.14 -16.91
N ARG A 154 -1.49 3.06 -17.31
CA ARG A 154 -1.92 1.68 -17.03
C ARG A 154 -1.74 1.28 -15.56
N VAL A 155 -0.71 1.80 -14.89
CA VAL A 155 -0.42 1.45 -13.50
C VAL A 155 -1.31 2.27 -12.57
N ALA A 156 -2.04 1.60 -11.70
CA ALA A 156 -2.87 2.24 -10.67
C ALA A 156 -2.01 3.04 -9.69
N THR A 157 -2.52 4.18 -9.22
CA THR A 157 -1.84 4.98 -8.18
C THR A 157 -2.84 5.51 -7.14
N SER A 158 -2.31 5.78 -5.94
CA SER A 158 -3.04 6.51 -4.90
C SER A 158 -2.79 8.03 -4.99
N LEU A 159 -3.16 8.75 -3.95
CA LEU A 159 -2.87 10.18 -3.75
C LEU A 159 -1.77 10.38 -2.70
N GLY A 160 -0.86 11.32 -2.93
CA GLY A 160 0.09 11.78 -1.92
C GLY A 160 -0.52 12.84 -0.99
N MET A 161 0.20 13.21 0.08
CA MET A 161 -0.32 14.06 1.16
C MET A 161 -0.93 15.38 0.69
N THR A 162 -0.25 16.13 -0.20
CA THR A 162 -0.77 17.42 -0.67
C THR A 162 -1.99 17.26 -1.58
N GLU A 163 -2.09 16.15 -2.30
CA GLU A 163 -3.25 15.80 -3.12
C GLU A 163 -4.44 15.41 -2.23
N VAL A 164 -4.21 14.64 -1.15
CA VAL A 164 -5.22 14.31 -0.13
C VAL A 164 -5.74 15.59 0.54
N ALA A 165 -4.87 16.51 0.93
CA ALA A 165 -5.27 17.78 1.53
C ALA A 165 -6.16 18.61 0.57
N ARG A 166 -5.81 18.67 -0.72
CA ARG A 166 -6.64 19.34 -1.74
C ARG A 166 -7.98 18.64 -1.95
N LEU A 167 -7.99 17.30 -1.96
CA LEU A 167 -9.23 16.51 -2.07
C LEU A 167 -10.15 16.77 -0.87
N TRP A 168 -9.58 16.78 0.33
CA TRP A 168 -10.32 17.10 1.55
C TRP A 168 -10.92 18.52 1.49
N ALA A 169 -10.11 19.53 1.17
CA ALA A 169 -10.58 20.91 1.05
C ALA A 169 -11.68 21.05 -0.01
N ALA A 170 -11.55 20.37 -1.13
CA ALA A 170 -12.57 20.32 -2.19
C ALA A 170 -13.87 19.65 -1.67
N SER A 171 -13.76 18.58 -0.88
CA SER A 171 -14.91 17.94 -0.26
C SER A 171 -15.68 18.87 0.68
N VAL A 172 -14.97 19.76 1.40
CA VAL A 172 -15.55 20.74 2.34
C VAL A 172 -16.18 21.91 1.61
N THR A 173 -15.52 22.41 0.56
CA THR A 173 -15.97 23.61 -0.17
C THR A 173 -16.92 23.31 -1.32
N GLY A 174 -17.11 22.03 -1.69
CA GLY A 174 -17.90 21.64 -2.86
C GLY A 174 -17.22 21.91 -4.20
N ARG A 175 -15.97 22.39 -4.21
CA ARG A 175 -15.20 22.64 -5.45
C ARG A 175 -14.85 21.34 -6.15
N ARG A 176 -14.70 21.38 -7.47
CA ARG A 176 -14.24 20.21 -8.25
C ARG A 176 -12.73 20.01 -8.08
N ALA A 177 -12.32 18.82 -7.64
CA ALA A 177 -10.92 18.42 -7.66
C ALA A 177 -10.56 17.82 -9.04
N TRP A 178 -9.40 18.22 -9.56
CA TRP A 178 -8.83 17.56 -10.73
C TRP A 178 -7.90 16.43 -10.27
N LEU A 179 -7.99 15.28 -10.94
CA LEU A 179 -7.24 14.07 -10.61
C LEU A 179 -6.57 13.51 -11.86
N PRO A 180 -5.31 13.04 -11.78
CA PRO A 180 -4.70 12.26 -12.86
C PRO A 180 -5.50 11.00 -13.18
N GLN A 181 -5.40 10.52 -14.42
CA GLN A 181 -6.19 9.37 -14.90
C GLN A 181 -5.88 8.07 -14.14
N SER A 182 -4.60 7.83 -13.80
CA SER A 182 -4.15 6.63 -13.08
C SER A 182 -4.46 6.61 -11.59
N VAL A 183 -5.00 7.71 -11.03
CA VAL A 183 -5.41 7.74 -9.61
C VAL A 183 -6.72 7.02 -9.45
N VAL A 184 -6.73 5.92 -8.71
CA VAL A 184 -7.91 5.07 -8.52
C VAL A 184 -8.39 5.02 -7.07
N ALA A 185 -7.53 5.37 -6.12
CA ALA A 185 -7.83 5.32 -4.69
C ALA A 185 -7.23 6.51 -3.93
N VAL A 186 -7.86 6.85 -2.81
CA VAL A 186 -7.29 7.68 -1.76
C VAL A 186 -7.08 6.81 -0.52
N GLN A 187 -5.85 6.80 0.00
CA GLN A 187 -5.42 5.95 1.12
C GLN A 187 -5.03 6.86 2.28
N VAL A 188 -5.80 6.80 3.37
CA VAL A 188 -5.68 7.77 4.47
C VAL A 188 -5.87 7.11 5.83
N PRO A 189 -5.27 7.67 6.90
CA PRO A 189 -5.68 7.33 8.26
C PRO A 189 -7.10 7.87 8.52
N PRO A 190 -7.86 7.32 9.45
CA PRO A 190 -9.19 7.84 9.81
C PRO A 190 -9.16 9.30 10.24
N ARG A 191 -8.07 9.74 10.85
CA ARG A 191 -7.85 11.13 11.29
C ARG A 191 -6.42 11.58 11.00
N PHE A 192 -6.26 12.86 10.70
CA PHE A 192 -4.98 13.55 10.67
C PHE A 192 -5.06 14.78 11.58
N GLY A 193 -4.45 14.71 12.75
CA GLY A 193 -4.67 15.68 13.82
C GLY A 193 -6.16 15.78 14.19
N SER A 194 -6.72 16.98 14.15
CA SER A 194 -8.15 17.24 14.40
C SER A 194 -9.07 16.91 13.20
N ILE A 195 -8.49 16.69 12.00
CA ILE A 195 -9.25 16.50 10.76
C ILE A 195 -9.70 15.04 10.66
N SER A 196 -11.01 14.80 10.50
CA SER A 196 -11.57 13.49 10.15
C SER A 196 -11.50 13.29 8.65
N LEU A 197 -10.68 12.32 8.20
CA LEU A 197 -10.56 11.90 6.81
C LEU A 197 -11.53 10.74 6.48
N ALA A 198 -11.91 9.93 7.47
CA ALA A 198 -12.96 8.94 7.34
C ALA A 198 -14.32 9.53 7.75
N SER A 199 -14.80 10.53 7.04
CA SER A 199 -16.13 11.12 7.25
C SER A 199 -17.09 10.78 6.11
N PRO A 200 -18.42 10.66 6.36
CA PRO A 200 -19.39 10.39 5.29
C PRO A 200 -19.32 11.39 4.13
N ARG A 201 -18.98 12.64 4.45
CA ARG A 201 -18.81 13.70 3.44
C ARG A 201 -17.61 13.43 2.54
N PHE A 202 -16.46 13.08 3.12
CA PHE A 202 -15.23 12.82 2.36
C PHE A 202 -15.36 11.55 1.51
N VAL A 203 -15.89 10.47 2.09
CA VAL A 203 -16.13 9.20 1.37
C VAL A 203 -17.05 9.43 0.17
N ARG A 204 -18.24 10.03 0.36
CA ARG A 204 -19.14 10.35 -0.75
C ARG A 204 -18.52 11.28 -1.80
N TYR A 205 -17.65 12.21 -1.37
CA TYR A 205 -16.97 13.10 -2.32
C TYR A 205 -15.96 12.33 -3.17
N ALA A 206 -15.15 11.45 -2.57
CA ALA A 206 -14.21 10.58 -3.28
C ALA A 206 -14.93 9.67 -4.28
N HIS A 207 -16.03 9.04 -3.87
CA HIS A 207 -16.88 8.20 -4.73
C HIS A 207 -17.46 8.96 -5.94
N ARG A 208 -17.92 10.20 -5.77
CA ARG A 208 -18.37 11.03 -6.92
C ARG A 208 -17.27 11.31 -7.95
N LEU A 209 -15.99 11.25 -7.52
CA LEU A 209 -14.85 11.37 -8.42
C LEU A 209 -14.38 10.00 -8.96
N GLY A 210 -15.05 8.90 -8.57
CA GLY A 210 -14.70 7.54 -8.94
C GLY A 210 -13.45 7.03 -8.24
N LEU A 211 -13.13 7.53 -7.03
CA LEU A 211 -12.05 7.03 -6.19
C LEU A 211 -12.58 6.03 -5.18
N GLN A 212 -11.84 4.95 -4.96
CA GLN A 212 -11.97 4.16 -3.74
C GLN A 212 -11.34 4.87 -2.55
N VAL A 213 -11.87 4.63 -1.34
CA VAL A 213 -11.34 5.12 -0.07
C VAL A 213 -10.82 3.93 0.73
N HIS A 214 -9.50 3.87 0.94
CA HIS A 214 -8.87 2.84 1.76
C HIS A 214 -8.34 3.45 3.06
N LEU A 215 -8.61 2.78 4.20
CA LEU A 215 -8.16 3.24 5.51
C LEU A 215 -7.03 2.37 6.07
N TRP A 216 -6.05 3.01 6.69
CA TRP A 216 -4.89 2.39 7.35
C TRP A 216 -4.57 3.08 8.69
N THR A 217 -4.00 2.44 9.70
CA THR A 217 -4.04 1.01 9.94
C THR A 217 -5.18 0.72 10.90
N ILE A 218 -6.05 -0.22 10.60
CA ILE A 218 -7.26 -0.50 11.39
C ILE A 218 -7.21 -1.95 11.87
N ASP A 219 -6.98 -2.14 13.16
CA ASP A 219 -6.68 -3.45 13.75
C ASP A 219 -7.79 -3.97 14.67
N ASP A 220 -8.74 -3.11 15.04
CA ASP A 220 -9.85 -3.43 15.93
C ASP A 220 -11.12 -3.80 15.15
N ALA A 221 -11.74 -4.94 15.49
CA ALA A 221 -12.90 -5.48 14.80
C ALA A 221 -14.09 -4.50 14.79
N THR A 222 -14.36 -3.80 15.88
CA THR A 222 -15.47 -2.82 15.99
C THR A 222 -15.22 -1.63 15.06
N ARG A 223 -13.96 -1.17 14.98
CA ARG A 223 -13.59 -0.08 14.07
C ARG A 223 -13.65 -0.52 12.61
N ILE A 224 -13.25 -1.76 12.30
CA ILE A 224 -13.39 -2.32 10.96
C ILE A 224 -14.86 -2.31 10.54
N GLU A 225 -15.75 -2.86 11.37
CA GLU A 225 -17.18 -2.88 11.10
C GLU A 225 -17.74 -1.47 10.91
N HIS A 226 -17.41 -0.54 11.81
CA HIS A 226 -17.82 0.86 11.71
C HIS A 226 -17.42 1.50 10.36
N PHE A 227 -16.19 1.30 9.91
CA PHE A 227 -15.74 1.91 8.65
C PHE A 227 -16.32 1.22 7.41
N LEU A 228 -16.58 -0.08 7.46
CA LEU A 228 -17.33 -0.77 6.42
C LEU A 228 -18.77 -0.24 6.32
N ASP A 229 -19.44 0.02 7.44
CA ASP A 229 -20.79 0.63 7.47
C ASP A 229 -20.76 2.09 6.98
N LEU A 230 -19.65 2.78 7.16
CA LEU A 230 -19.43 4.12 6.59
C LEU A 230 -19.31 4.08 5.05
N GLY A 231 -19.07 2.93 4.47
CA GLY A 231 -18.94 2.72 3.03
C GLY A 231 -17.54 2.96 2.50
N VAL A 232 -16.48 2.68 3.29
CA VAL A 232 -15.12 2.67 2.75
C VAL A 232 -14.90 1.43 1.88
N ASP A 233 -14.00 1.55 0.91
CA ASP A 233 -13.78 0.53 -0.12
C ASP A 233 -12.59 -0.40 0.20
N GLY A 234 -11.85 -0.12 1.27
CA GLY A 234 -10.74 -0.98 1.67
C GLY A 234 -10.23 -0.69 3.07
N ILE A 235 -9.76 -1.75 3.73
CA ILE A 235 -9.15 -1.71 5.07
C ILE A 235 -7.76 -2.35 4.99
N MET A 236 -6.75 -1.63 5.50
CA MET A 236 -5.39 -2.14 5.71
C MET A 236 -5.18 -2.40 7.20
N THR A 237 -4.72 -3.60 7.53
CA THR A 237 -4.57 -4.06 8.93
C THR A 237 -3.25 -4.79 9.16
N ASP A 238 -2.71 -4.64 10.36
CA ASP A 238 -1.63 -5.49 10.88
C ASP A 238 -2.18 -6.83 11.44
N HIS A 239 -3.45 -6.85 11.86
CA HIS A 239 -4.13 -8.01 12.42
C HIS A 239 -4.99 -8.73 11.37
N ILE A 240 -4.33 -9.49 10.50
CA ILE A 240 -4.95 -10.09 9.30
C ILE A 240 -6.06 -11.10 9.64
N GLU A 241 -5.93 -11.84 10.73
CA GLU A 241 -6.97 -12.77 11.20
C GLU A 241 -8.24 -12.01 11.60
N VAL A 242 -8.10 -10.89 12.32
CA VAL A 242 -9.23 -10.06 12.79
C VAL A 242 -10.01 -9.49 11.60
N LEU A 243 -9.31 -8.94 10.61
CA LEU A 243 -9.96 -8.39 9.41
C LEU A 243 -10.68 -9.49 8.63
N ARG A 244 -10.02 -10.64 8.41
CA ARG A 244 -10.60 -11.80 7.74
C ARG A 244 -11.88 -12.27 8.45
N ASP A 245 -11.86 -12.40 9.77
CA ASP A 245 -13.02 -12.85 10.55
C ASP A 245 -14.21 -11.89 10.45
N VAL A 246 -13.96 -10.57 10.46
CA VAL A 246 -15.01 -9.57 10.21
C VAL A 246 -15.61 -9.74 8.82
N TYR A 247 -14.77 -9.89 7.78
CA TYR A 247 -15.23 -10.04 6.39
C TYR A 247 -16.00 -11.34 6.18
N LEU A 248 -15.58 -12.44 6.81
CA LEU A 248 -16.30 -13.72 6.78
C LEU A 248 -17.68 -13.60 7.41
N ARG A 249 -17.79 -13.02 8.62
CA ARG A 249 -19.09 -12.80 9.29
C ARG A 249 -20.05 -11.93 8.46
N ARG A 250 -19.51 -11.01 7.68
CA ARG A 250 -20.30 -10.13 6.81
C ARG A 250 -20.59 -10.73 5.42
N GLY A 251 -20.05 -11.90 5.11
CA GLY A 251 -20.21 -12.56 3.81
C GLY A 251 -19.55 -11.80 2.63
N ILE A 252 -18.48 -11.04 2.90
CA ILE A 252 -17.76 -10.22 1.91
C ILE A 252 -16.29 -10.64 1.72
N TRP A 253 -15.90 -11.79 2.27
CA TRP A 253 -14.59 -12.38 2.01
C TRP A 253 -14.61 -13.11 0.66
N HIS A 254 -13.73 -12.72 -0.28
CA HIS A 254 -13.69 -13.24 -1.65
C HIS A 254 -12.29 -13.73 -2.05
#